data_cec6a2cf10192f2bfe7c91ff9772cfcf
#
_entry.id   cec6a2cf10192f2bfe7c91ff9772cfcf
#
_cell.length_a   1.000
_cell.length_b   1.000
_cell.length_c   1.000
_cell.angle_alpha   90.00
_cell.angle_beta   90.00
_cell.angle_gamma   90.00
#
_symmetry.space_group_name_H-M   'P 1'
#
loop_
_entity.id
_entity.type
_entity.pdbx_description
1 polymer ?
#
loop_
_entity_poly.entity_id
_entity_poly.type
_entity_poly.pdbx_seq_one_letter_code
_entity_poly.pdbx_strand_id
1 'polypeptide(L)'
;MKSALSIIFGVAAVAFVAAPLTSFAGGTISGKVTFAGKSEQKEFLFSKFPNPKFCPQNPNKSLMDGDKRLLKTIEVGKDGGLKHAVVAVIDVEDKAFMDGYAGTEVIAEFCEFLPFAGVVVNNKSFKVENHDADPDDPKSLQGVLHNPHSFVVKGTSSATGFNIALAKKGDKLDKPVVFRGGAEKDGFYRLQCDQHEFMQGYFLPVSSPHFAVVKDDGSFEIKDVPAGKHKVVAWHPFAAKGKKVEFEVDVADGGTANLKAEIK
;
A
#
# COMPACT_ATOMS: atom_id res chain seq x y z
N MET A 1 -18.93 74.49 49.22
CA MET A 1 -18.23 73.28 49.68
C MET A 1 -18.77 72.11 48.80
N LYS A 2 -17.98 71.67 47.82
CA LYS A 2 -18.32 70.53 46.95
C LYS A 2 -17.23 69.50 47.12
N SER A 3 -17.57 68.35 47.72
CA SER A 3 -16.67 67.23 47.97
C SER A 3 -16.60 66.40 46.67
N ALA A 4 -15.39 66.18 46.14
CA ALA A 4 -15.13 65.34 45.01
C ALA A 4 -14.77 63.91 45.50
N LEU A 5 -15.55 62.91 45.09
CA LEU A 5 -15.33 61.49 45.41
C LEU A 5 -14.46 60.91 44.25
N SER A 6 -13.22 60.56 44.57
CA SER A 6 -12.34 59.85 43.61
C SER A 6 -12.58 58.36 43.69
N ILE A 7 -13.05 57.78 42.57
CA ILE A 7 -13.21 56.32 42.39
C ILE A 7 -11.89 55.80 41.78
N ILE A 8 -11.21 54.93 42.54
CA ILE A 8 -10.01 54.23 42.04
C ILE A 8 -10.48 52.92 41.41
N PHE A 9 -10.32 52.79 40.10
CA PHE A 9 -10.50 51.53 39.34
C PHE A 9 -9.23 50.69 39.45
N GLY A 10 -9.28 49.63 40.22
CA GLY A 10 -8.25 48.60 40.28
C GLY A 10 -8.33 47.69 39.02
N VAL A 11 -7.32 47.75 38.19
CA VAL A 11 -7.15 46.83 37.05
C VAL A 11 -6.49 45.55 37.58
N ALA A 12 -7.27 44.47 37.68
CA ALA A 12 -6.75 43.14 37.98
C ALA A 12 -6.09 42.55 36.70
N ALA A 13 -4.77 42.45 36.68
CA ALA A 13 -4.05 41.75 35.62
C ALA A 13 -4.21 40.26 35.81
N VAL A 14 -4.96 39.63 34.93
CA VAL A 14 -5.04 38.15 34.80
C VAL A 14 -3.77 37.67 34.07
N ALA A 15 -2.84 37.09 34.78
CA ALA A 15 -1.69 36.44 34.18
C ALA A 15 -2.13 35.10 33.55
N PHE A 16 -2.18 35.03 32.23
CA PHE A 16 -2.32 33.78 31.50
C PHE A 16 -0.99 33.00 31.61
N VAL A 17 -0.96 31.97 32.41
CA VAL A 17 0.12 30.98 32.39
C VAL A 17 -0.09 30.10 31.18
N ALA A 18 0.64 30.38 30.10
CA ALA A 18 0.72 29.47 28.98
C ALA A 18 1.46 28.19 29.43
N ALA A 19 0.72 27.11 29.63
CA ALA A 19 1.35 25.80 29.81
C ALA A 19 2.14 25.47 28.50
N PRO A 20 3.39 24.97 28.61
CA PRO A 20 4.12 24.55 27.44
C PRO A 20 3.33 23.40 26.76
N LEU A 21 2.98 23.59 25.49
CA LEU A 21 2.51 22.51 24.65
C LEU A 21 3.69 21.51 24.50
N THR A 22 3.70 20.45 25.28
CA THR A 22 4.62 19.35 25.04
C THR A 22 4.26 18.75 23.68
N SER A 23 5.01 19.11 22.66
CA SER A 23 5.01 18.39 21.38
C SER A 23 5.57 17.01 21.68
N PHE A 24 4.71 15.99 21.73
CA PHE A 24 5.18 14.61 21.76
C PHE A 24 5.87 14.34 20.42
N ALA A 25 7.16 14.10 20.44
CA ALA A 25 7.87 13.63 19.28
C ALA A 25 7.46 12.17 19.08
N GLY A 26 6.76 11.88 17.97
CA GLY A 26 6.37 10.50 17.66
C GLY A 26 7.59 9.57 17.67
N GLY A 27 7.39 8.31 18.05
CA GLY A 27 8.45 7.30 18.00
C GLY A 27 8.54 6.62 16.63
N THR A 28 9.45 5.67 16.53
CA THR A 28 9.70 4.89 15.32
C THR A 28 9.45 3.41 15.57
N ILE A 29 8.78 2.71 14.64
CA ILE A 29 8.75 1.25 14.61
C ILE A 29 9.67 0.83 13.46
N SER A 30 10.71 0.06 13.75
CA SER A 30 11.60 -0.50 12.75
C SER A 30 11.69 -2.00 12.90
N GLY A 31 12.09 -2.69 11.82
CA GLY A 31 12.21 -4.13 11.93
C GLY A 31 12.37 -4.85 10.60
N LYS A 32 12.03 -6.12 10.64
CA LYS A 32 12.13 -7.00 9.48
C LYS A 32 10.95 -7.96 9.43
N VAL A 33 10.38 -8.11 8.24
CA VAL A 33 9.39 -9.15 7.94
C VAL A 33 10.13 -10.32 7.28
N THR A 34 9.94 -11.51 7.82
CA THR A 34 10.55 -12.75 7.30
C THR A 34 9.46 -13.78 6.96
N PHE A 35 9.81 -14.72 6.09
CA PHE A 35 8.91 -15.80 5.69
C PHE A 35 9.52 -17.16 6.04
N ALA A 36 8.74 -17.98 6.76
CA ALA A 36 9.14 -19.32 7.18
C ALA A 36 8.40 -20.46 6.45
N GLY A 37 7.64 -20.11 5.39
CA GLY A 37 6.88 -21.09 4.61
C GLY A 37 7.59 -21.54 3.35
N LYS A 38 6.83 -22.22 2.48
CA LYS A 38 7.29 -22.63 1.15
C LYS A 38 6.81 -21.59 0.12
N SER A 39 7.74 -21.11 -0.70
CA SER A 39 7.41 -20.28 -1.85
C SER A 39 6.76 -21.14 -2.94
N GLU A 40 5.69 -20.62 -3.53
CA GLU A 40 5.04 -21.22 -4.70
C GLU A 40 5.21 -20.28 -5.89
N GLN A 41 5.41 -20.86 -7.07
CA GLN A 41 5.55 -20.14 -8.32
C GLN A 41 4.54 -20.67 -9.32
N LYS A 42 3.83 -19.76 -9.98
CA LYS A 42 2.98 -20.10 -11.14
C LYS A 42 3.72 -19.74 -12.43
N GLU A 43 3.52 -20.58 -13.44
CA GLU A 43 4.14 -20.42 -14.75
C GLU A 43 3.06 -20.15 -15.80
N PHE A 44 3.30 -19.19 -16.68
CA PHE A 44 2.40 -18.80 -17.75
C PHE A 44 3.17 -18.78 -19.06
N LEU A 45 2.78 -19.60 -20.02
CA LEU A 45 3.37 -19.59 -21.37
C LEU A 45 2.95 -18.29 -22.08
N PHE A 46 3.90 -17.47 -22.51
CA PHE A 46 3.61 -16.23 -23.24
C PHE A 46 2.77 -16.45 -24.48
N SER A 47 2.95 -17.58 -25.17
CA SER A 47 2.19 -17.94 -26.39
C SER A 47 0.68 -18.09 -26.17
N LYS A 48 0.23 -18.19 -24.91
CA LYS A 48 -1.19 -18.28 -24.56
C LYS A 48 -1.85 -16.94 -24.29
N PHE A 49 -1.09 -15.85 -24.35
CA PHE A 49 -1.56 -14.49 -24.05
C PHE A 49 -1.34 -13.57 -25.24
N PRO A 50 -2.04 -12.43 -25.29
CA PRO A 50 -1.72 -11.37 -26.25
C PRO A 50 -0.26 -10.89 -26.12
N ASN A 51 0.26 -10.31 -27.19
CA ASN A 51 1.60 -9.72 -27.23
C ASN A 51 2.75 -10.64 -26.73
N PRO A 52 2.82 -11.90 -27.23
CA PRO A 52 3.76 -12.91 -26.71
C PRO A 52 5.23 -12.59 -27.01
N LYS A 53 5.51 -11.61 -27.89
CA LYS A 53 6.86 -11.13 -28.18
C LYS A 53 7.22 -9.87 -27.40
N PHE A 54 6.24 -9.07 -26.99
CA PHE A 54 6.45 -7.84 -26.24
C PHE A 54 6.65 -8.10 -24.75
N CYS A 55 5.75 -8.84 -24.09
CA CYS A 55 5.82 -9.07 -22.65
C CYS A 55 7.15 -9.70 -22.19
N PRO A 56 7.84 -10.58 -22.95
CA PRO A 56 9.18 -11.08 -22.62
C PRO A 56 10.28 -10.02 -22.61
N GLN A 57 10.03 -8.82 -23.14
CA GLN A 57 11.01 -7.72 -23.14
C GLN A 57 11.13 -7.04 -21.79
N ASN A 58 10.28 -7.39 -20.81
CA ASN A 58 10.37 -6.89 -19.43
C ASN A 58 11.82 -6.96 -18.92
N PRO A 59 12.38 -5.85 -18.42
CA PRO A 59 13.76 -5.78 -17.96
C PRO A 59 14.05 -6.66 -16.73
N ASN A 60 13.04 -6.96 -15.93
CA ASN A 60 13.17 -7.84 -14.77
C ASN A 60 13.23 -9.32 -15.21
N LYS A 61 14.43 -9.78 -15.55
CA LYS A 61 14.66 -11.15 -16.02
C LYS A 61 14.38 -12.23 -14.97
N SER A 62 14.29 -11.87 -13.69
CA SER A 62 13.92 -12.84 -12.64
C SER A 62 12.46 -13.32 -12.76
N LEU A 63 11.64 -12.61 -13.55
CA LEU A 63 10.25 -12.96 -13.84
C LEU A 63 10.10 -13.87 -15.08
N MET A 64 11.20 -14.30 -15.69
CA MET A 64 11.21 -15.06 -16.94
C MET A 64 11.91 -16.41 -16.76
N ASP A 65 11.41 -17.41 -17.46
CA ASP A 65 12.07 -18.70 -17.65
C ASP A 65 11.79 -19.19 -19.08
N GLY A 66 12.72 -18.91 -20.00
CA GLY A 66 12.55 -19.20 -21.41
C GLY A 66 11.33 -18.47 -22.01
N ASP A 67 10.34 -19.24 -22.47
CA ASP A 67 9.08 -18.75 -23.04
C ASP A 67 7.96 -18.55 -21.98
N LYS A 68 8.32 -18.59 -20.69
CA LYS A 68 7.38 -18.49 -19.60
C LYS A 68 7.52 -17.20 -18.81
N ARG A 69 6.41 -16.63 -18.39
CA ARG A 69 6.32 -15.65 -17.32
C ARG A 69 6.16 -16.37 -15.99
N LEU A 70 6.97 -15.98 -15.03
CA LEU A 70 6.89 -16.48 -13.67
C LEU A 70 6.11 -15.49 -12.81
N LEU A 71 5.05 -15.93 -12.17
CA LEU A 71 4.41 -15.22 -11.08
C LEU A 71 4.90 -15.85 -9.77
N LYS A 72 5.90 -15.23 -9.19
CA LYS A 72 6.40 -15.61 -7.88
C LYS A 72 5.44 -15.05 -6.84
N THR A 73 4.60 -15.93 -6.32
CA THR A 73 3.61 -15.53 -5.31
C THR A 73 4.28 -15.08 -4.01
N ILE A 74 5.42 -15.67 -3.67
CA ILE A 74 6.23 -15.29 -2.52
C ILE A 74 7.68 -15.18 -2.95
N GLU A 75 8.24 -13.99 -2.81
CA GLU A 75 9.66 -13.72 -3.02
C GLU A 75 10.37 -13.51 -1.70
N VAL A 76 11.42 -14.31 -1.47
CA VAL A 76 12.25 -14.20 -0.29
C VAL A 76 13.60 -13.64 -0.70
N GLY A 77 13.95 -12.50 -0.13
CA GLY A 77 15.22 -11.84 -0.32
C GLY A 77 16.32 -12.41 0.57
N LYS A 78 17.42 -11.67 0.68
CA LYS A 78 18.55 -12.03 1.52
C LYS A 78 18.11 -12.21 2.99
N ASP A 79 18.67 -13.19 3.65
CA ASP A 79 18.43 -13.50 5.07
C ASP A 79 16.94 -13.73 5.41
N GLY A 80 16.19 -14.33 4.48
CA GLY A 80 14.78 -14.70 4.70
C GLY A 80 13.79 -13.54 4.67
N GLY A 81 14.22 -12.35 4.26
CA GLY A 81 13.33 -11.18 4.17
C GLY A 81 12.21 -11.39 3.16
N LEU A 82 10.96 -11.21 3.58
CA LEU A 82 9.79 -11.32 2.71
C LEU A 82 9.60 -10.03 1.92
N LYS A 83 9.76 -10.09 0.59
CA LYS A 83 9.49 -8.94 -0.29
C LYS A 83 8.00 -8.66 -0.39
N HIS A 84 7.65 -7.45 -0.78
CA HIS A 84 6.27 -7.03 -1.05
C HIS A 84 5.31 -7.12 0.13
N ALA A 85 5.81 -7.33 1.34
CA ALA A 85 4.99 -7.22 2.53
C ALA A 85 4.70 -5.76 2.86
N VAL A 86 3.57 -5.53 3.53
CA VAL A 86 3.18 -4.21 4.05
C VAL A 86 3.04 -4.33 5.56
N VAL A 87 3.66 -3.40 6.29
CA VAL A 87 3.49 -3.27 7.73
C VAL A 87 2.71 -1.99 8.00
N ALA A 88 1.68 -2.05 8.84
CA ALA A 88 0.85 -0.90 9.15
C ALA A 88 0.36 -0.91 10.60
N VAL A 89 0.30 0.27 11.21
CA VAL A 89 -0.39 0.50 12.48
C VAL A 89 -1.89 0.60 12.18
N ILE A 90 -2.72 -0.20 12.86
CA ILE A 90 -4.14 -0.35 12.50
C ILE A 90 -5.12 0.21 13.53
N ASP A 91 -4.65 0.63 14.68
CA ASP A 91 -5.44 1.22 15.76
C ASP A 91 -5.33 2.76 15.82
N VAL A 92 -4.66 3.37 14.86
CA VAL A 92 -4.57 4.82 14.65
C VAL A 92 -5.36 5.19 13.40
N GLU A 93 -6.34 6.07 13.55
CA GLU A 93 -7.04 6.70 12.45
C GLU A 93 -6.63 8.17 12.34
N ASP A 94 -6.17 8.59 11.17
CA ASP A 94 -5.81 9.98 10.88
C ASP A 94 -6.72 10.53 9.79
N LYS A 95 -7.70 11.33 10.20
CA LYS A 95 -8.64 11.93 9.26
C LYS A 95 -7.97 12.89 8.29
N ALA A 96 -6.96 13.64 8.73
CA ALA A 96 -6.25 14.59 7.88
C ALA A 96 -5.46 13.86 6.79
N PHE A 97 -4.79 12.76 7.16
CA PHE A 97 -4.15 11.86 6.21
C PHE A 97 -5.16 11.30 5.21
N MET A 98 -6.27 10.73 5.70
CA MET A 98 -7.29 10.16 4.82
C MET A 98 -7.88 11.20 3.88
N ASP A 99 -8.20 12.40 4.37
CA ASP A 99 -8.77 13.48 3.55
C ASP A 99 -7.77 13.99 2.50
N GLY A 100 -6.48 14.09 2.86
CA GLY A 100 -5.41 14.56 2.00
C GLY A 100 -4.80 13.51 1.07
N TYR A 101 -5.19 12.22 1.19
CA TYR A 101 -4.60 11.15 0.38
C TYR A 101 -4.93 11.32 -1.10
N ALA A 102 -3.90 11.54 -1.93
CA ALA A 102 -4.06 11.83 -3.36
C ALA A 102 -4.48 10.63 -4.21
N GLY A 103 -4.40 9.43 -3.63
CA GLY A 103 -4.72 8.17 -4.30
C GLY A 103 -3.51 7.27 -4.46
N THR A 104 -3.78 6.04 -4.90
CA THR A 104 -2.77 5.04 -5.23
C THR A 104 -2.56 5.05 -6.74
N GLU A 105 -1.31 5.14 -7.17
CA GLU A 105 -0.95 5.15 -8.58
C GLU A 105 -0.27 3.83 -8.96
N VAL A 106 -0.69 3.27 -10.08
CA VAL A 106 -0.15 2.04 -10.69
C VAL A 106 0.13 2.31 -12.16
N ILE A 107 1.26 1.83 -12.65
CA ILE A 107 1.54 1.80 -14.09
C ILE A 107 1.50 0.37 -14.60
N ALA A 108 1.03 0.20 -15.84
CA ALA A 108 1.19 -1.03 -16.60
C ALA A 108 2.38 -0.83 -17.53
N GLU A 109 3.50 -1.50 -17.25
CA GLU A 109 4.75 -1.36 -17.99
C GLU A 109 5.40 -2.72 -18.23
N PHE A 110 5.73 -3.02 -19.47
CA PHE A 110 6.24 -4.32 -19.93
C PHE A 110 5.40 -5.50 -19.43
N CYS A 111 4.07 -5.38 -19.55
CA CYS A 111 3.11 -6.36 -19.06
C CYS A 111 3.27 -6.70 -17.57
N GLU A 112 3.49 -5.68 -16.76
CA GLU A 112 3.56 -5.76 -15.30
C GLU A 112 2.83 -4.58 -14.67
N PHE A 113 2.13 -4.80 -13.55
CA PHE A 113 1.62 -3.70 -12.73
C PHE A 113 2.66 -3.32 -11.68
N LEU A 114 3.02 -2.05 -11.66
CA LEU A 114 3.99 -1.49 -10.71
C LEU A 114 3.35 -0.35 -9.91
N PRO A 115 3.48 -0.38 -8.57
CA PRO A 115 4.10 -1.40 -7.75
C PRO A 115 3.24 -2.67 -7.63
N PHE A 116 3.88 -3.82 -7.39
CA PHE A 116 3.19 -5.09 -7.13
C PHE A 116 2.41 -5.08 -5.81
N ALA A 117 2.92 -4.41 -4.79
CA ALA A 117 2.26 -4.27 -3.50
C ALA A 117 2.32 -2.82 -3.00
N GLY A 118 1.31 -2.41 -2.25
CA GLY A 118 1.21 -1.06 -1.71
C GLY A 118 0.04 -0.92 -0.75
N VAL A 119 -0.45 0.31 -0.62
CA VAL A 119 -1.59 0.65 0.23
C VAL A 119 -2.68 1.36 -0.56
N VAL A 120 -3.90 1.33 -0.03
CA VAL A 120 -5.04 2.11 -0.51
C VAL A 120 -5.75 2.74 0.68
N VAL A 121 -6.44 3.85 0.43
CA VAL A 121 -7.33 4.48 1.41
C VAL A 121 -8.77 4.39 0.89
N ASN A 122 -9.69 3.97 1.76
CA ASN A 122 -11.09 3.82 1.40
C ASN A 122 -11.68 5.14 0.89
N ASN A 123 -12.49 5.08 -0.18
CA ASN A 123 -13.10 6.21 -0.89
C ASN A 123 -12.10 7.19 -1.55
N LYS A 124 -10.84 6.78 -1.74
CA LYS A 124 -9.82 7.56 -2.46
C LYS A 124 -9.50 6.96 -3.81
N SER A 125 -8.89 7.77 -4.67
CA SER A 125 -8.52 7.41 -6.04
C SER A 125 -7.59 6.21 -6.11
N PHE A 126 -7.85 5.34 -7.08
CA PHE A 126 -6.94 4.33 -7.59
C PHE A 126 -6.77 4.58 -9.08
N LYS A 127 -5.55 4.91 -9.45
CA LYS A 127 -5.20 5.32 -10.82
C LYS A 127 -4.38 4.22 -11.47
N VAL A 128 -4.67 3.92 -12.73
CA VAL A 128 -3.83 3.03 -13.54
C VAL A 128 -3.53 3.74 -14.85
N GLU A 129 -2.27 3.74 -15.26
CA GLU A 129 -1.82 4.28 -16.53
C GLU A 129 -1.14 3.20 -17.37
N ASN A 130 -1.46 3.12 -18.65
CA ASN A 130 -0.83 2.20 -19.60
C ASN A 130 0.41 2.84 -20.23
N HIS A 131 1.59 2.26 -19.99
CA HIS A 131 2.87 2.71 -20.55
C HIS A 131 3.36 1.86 -21.72
N ASP A 132 2.60 0.82 -22.12
CA ASP A 132 3.04 -0.16 -23.10
C ASP A 132 2.59 0.17 -24.53
N ALA A 133 3.52 0.05 -25.46
CA ALA A 133 3.27 0.00 -26.90
C ALA A 133 4.31 -0.92 -27.55
N ASP A 134 3.90 -1.71 -28.53
CA ASP A 134 4.79 -2.61 -29.27
C ASP A 134 5.03 -2.04 -30.67
N PRO A 135 6.21 -1.47 -30.96
CA PRO A 135 6.51 -0.91 -32.27
C PRO A 135 6.65 -1.97 -33.35
N ASP A 136 6.87 -3.23 -32.98
CA ASP A 136 7.07 -4.35 -33.91
C ASP A 136 5.76 -5.07 -34.26
N ASP A 137 4.65 -4.75 -33.57
CA ASP A 137 3.32 -5.28 -33.88
C ASP A 137 2.38 -4.17 -34.38
N PRO A 138 1.95 -4.19 -35.69
CA PRO A 138 1.03 -3.19 -36.23
C PRO A 138 -0.27 -3.02 -35.46
N LYS A 139 -0.73 -4.04 -34.74
CA LYS A 139 -1.94 -4.00 -33.92
C LYS A 139 -1.73 -3.29 -32.58
N SER A 140 -0.49 -3.20 -32.13
CA SER A 140 -0.10 -2.66 -30.81
C SER A 140 0.79 -1.43 -30.91
N LEU A 141 0.96 -0.83 -32.10
CA LEU A 141 1.75 0.39 -32.33
C LEU A 141 1.35 1.56 -31.43
N GLN A 142 0.05 1.71 -31.17
CA GLN A 142 -0.49 2.78 -30.33
C GLN A 142 -0.59 2.38 -28.85
N GLY A 143 -0.53 1.09 -28.55
CA GLY A 143 -0.59 0.55 -27.20
C GLY A 143 -0.79 -0.96 -27.18
N VAL A 144 -0.20 -1.59 -26.18
CA VAL A 144 -0.52 -2.95 -25.78
C VAL A 144 -1.78 -2.88 -24.92
N LEU A 145 -2.82 -3.62 -25.33
CA LEU A 145 -4.08 -3.62 -24.59
C LEU A 145 -3.91 -4.26 -23.21
N HIS A 146 -4.17 -3.48 -22.18
CA HIS A 146 -4.39 -3.98 -20.82
C HIS A 146 -5.83 -3.78 -20.41
N ASN A 147 -6.35 -4.68 -19.60
CA ASN A 147 -7.69 -4.56 -19.04
C ASN A 147 -7.62 -4.66 -17.50
N PRO A 148 -7.26 -3.57 -16.81
CA PRO A 148 -7.26 -3.52 -15.36
C PRO A 148 -8.63 -3.87 -14.78
N HIS A 149 -8.68 -4.92 -13.97
CA HIS A 149 -9.85 -5.40 -13.26
C HIS A 149 -9.54 -5.43 -11.77
N SER A 150 -10.23 -4.64 -10.99
CA SER A 150 -10.00 -4.52 -9.55
C SER A 150 -11.02 -5.28 -8.73
N PHE A 151 -10.58 -5.75 -7.57
CA PHE A 151 -11.42 -6.51 -6.64
C PHE A 151 -11.18 -6.07 -5.20
N VAL A 152 -12.25 -5.95 -4.45
CA VAL A 152 -12.21 -5.98 -2.98
C VAL A 152 -12.29 -7.44 -2.56
N VAL A 153 -11.27 -7.95 -1.90
CA VAL A 153 -11.18 -9.35 -1.46
C VAL A 153 -11.32 -9.41 0.05
N LYS A 154 -12.24 -10.27 0.54
CA LYS A 154 -12.42 -10.56 1.98
C LYS A 154 -12.63 -12.05 2.17
N GLY A 155 -11.66 -12.72 2.79
CA GLY A 155 -11.67 -14.18 2.92
C GLY A 155 -11.73 -14.87 1.56
N THR A 156 -12.78 -15.64 1.31
CA THR A 156 -13.03 -16.33 0.02
C THR A 156 -13.91 -15.52 -0.94
N SER A 157 -14.44 -14.39 -0.50
CA SER A 157 -15.32 -13.54 -1.31
C SER A 157 -14.53 -12.44 -2.01
N SER A 158 -14.94 -12.11 -3.24
CA SER A 158 -14.41 -10.98 -3.97
C SER A 158 -15.56 -10.21 -4.65
N ALA A 159 -15.46 -8.88 -4.64
CA ALA A 159 -16.39 -8.00 -5.33
C ALA A 159 -15.61 -7.11 -6.31
N THR A 160 -16.09 -7.03 -7.55
CA THR A 160 -15.50 -6.15 -8.57
C THR A 160 -15.64 -4.69 -8.16
N GLY A 161 -14.53 -3.94 -8.21
CA GLY A 161 -14.52 -2.49 -8.10
C GLY A 161 -14.70 -1.83 -9.46
N PHE A 162 -13.82 -2.15 -10.40
CA PHE A 162 -13.94 -1.74 -11.81
C PHE A 162 -13.34 -2.81 -12.73
N ASN A 163 -13.73 -2.74 -14.02
CA ASN A 163 -13.14 -3.52 -15.11
C ASN A 163 -13.13 -2.62 -16.35
N ILE A 164 -11.96 -2.09 -16.74
CA ILE A 164 -11.84 -1.04 -17.75
C ILE A 164 -10.61 -1.31 -18.63
N ALA A 165 -10.81 -1.34 -19.94
CA ALA A 165 -9.74 -1.49 -20.92
C ALA A 165 -8.94 -0.19 -21.09
N LEU A 166 -7.62 -0.30 -21.12
CA LEU A 166 -6.65 0.72 -21.48
C LEU A 166 -5.93 0.26 -22.76
N ALA A 167 -6.42 0.72 -23.91
CA ALA A 167 -6.01 0.20 -25.21
C ALA A 167 -4.75 0.86 -25.77
N LYS A 168 -4.46 2.09 -25.35
CA LYS A 168 -3.37 2.90 -25.87
C LYS A 168 -2.36 3.23 -24.80
N LYS A 169 -1.11 3.40 -25.20
CA LYS A 169 -0.10 4.03 -24.35
C LYS A 169 -0.55 5.42 -23.94
N GLY A 170 -0.49 5.71 -22.63
CA GLY A 170 -0.98 6.95 -22.03
C GLY A 170 -2.45 6.93 -21.64
N ASP A 171 -3.22 5.88 -21.97
CA ASP A 171 -4.57 5.72 -21.44
C ASP A 171 -4.53 5.60 -19.92
N LYS A 172 -5.48 6.27 -19.26
CA LYS A 172 -5.58 6.35 -17.79
C LYS A 172 -6.96 6.02 -17.32
N LEU A 173 -7.04 5.40 -16.17
CA LEU A 173 -8.27 5.35 -15.39
C LEU A 173 -8.02 5.95 -14.00
N ASP A 174 -9.08 6.53 -13.43
CA ASP A 174 -9.13 6.99 -12.05
C ASP A 174 -10.48 6.59 -11.47
N LYS A 175 -10.47 5.71 -10.47
CA LYS A 175 -11.68 5.17 -9.84
C LYS A 175 -11.52 5.14 -8.33
N PRO A 176 -12.59 5.40 -7.56
CA PRO A 176 -12.51 5.28 -6.12
C PRO A 176 -12.35 3.83 -5.69
N VAL A 177 -11.50 3.60 -4.70
CA VAL A 177 -11.48 2.35 -3.93
C VAL A 177 -12.66 2.35 -2.96
N VAL A 178 -13.55 1.37 -3.05
CA VAL A 178 -14.74 1.33 -2.18
C VAL A 178 -14.81 0.00 -1.44
N PHE A 179 -14.45 0.03 -0.16
CA PHE A 179 -14.71 -1.06 0.75
C PHE A 179 -16.09 -0.87 1.41
N ARG A 180 -16.90 -1.91 1.43
CA ARG A 180 -18.25 -1.90 2.03
C ARG A 180 -18.33 -2.90 3.17
N GLY A 181 -19.18 -2.61 4.17
CA GLY A 181 -19.45 -3.53 5.27
C GLY A 181 -18.22 -3.88 6.11
N GLY A 182 -17.29 -2.93 6.29
CA GLY A 182 -16.08 -3.12 7.08
C GLY A 182 -15.04 -4.04 6.42
N ALA A 183 -15.13 -4.22 5.09
CA ALA A 183 -14.18 -5.07 4.36
C ALA A 183 -12.73 -4.53 4.40
N GLU A 184 -12.53 -3.23 4.69
CA GLU A 184 -11.22 -2.62 4.90
C GLU A 184 -10.48 -3.20 6.11
N LYS A 185 -11.19 -3.71 7.11
CA LYS A 185 -10.58 -4.29 8.32
C LYS A 185 -9.90 -5.62 8.03
N ASP A 186 -10.58 -6.51 7.29
CA ASP A 186 -10.15 -7.91 7.09
C ASP A 186 -9.74 -8.21 5.65
N GLY A 187 -10.02 -7.30 4.71
CA GLY A 187 -9.79 -7.49 3.30
C GLY A 187 -8.58 -6.75 2.77
N PHE A 188 -8.40 -6.87 1.46
CA PHE A 188 -7.40 -6.15 0.67
C PHE A 188 -7.96 -5.82 -0.71
N TYR A 189 -7.26 -4.95 -1.43
CA TYR A 189 -7.59 -4.59 -2.80
C TYR A 189 -6.65 -5.32 -3.75
N ARG A 190 -7.20 -5.98 -4.78
CA ARG A 190 -6.44 -6.68 -5.81
C ARG A 190 -6.70 -6.02 -7.17
N LEU A 191 -5.65 -5.86 -7.93
CA LEU A 191 -5.67 -5.51 -9.33
C LEU A 191 -5.19 -6.71 -10.15
N GLN A 192 -5.83 -6.99 -11.28
CA GLN A 192 -5.47 -8.03 -12.23
C GLN A 192 -5.68 -7.49 -13.64
N CYS A 193 -4.92 -7.97 -14.62
CA CYS A 193 -5.20 -7.72 -16.02
C CYS A 193 -5.95 -8.93 -16.62
N ASP A 194 -7.13 -8.69 -17.23
CA ASP A 194 -7.89 -9.79 -17.87
C ASP A 194 -7.27 -10.24 -19.19
N GLN A 195 -6.36 -9.44 -19.79
CA GLN A 195 -5.59 -9.82 -20.99
C GLN A 195 -4.34 -10.64 -20.62
N HIS A 196 -3.73 -10.35 -19.46
CA HIS A 196 -2.47 -10.93 -19.01
C HIS A 196 -2.60 -11.38 -17.56
N GLU A 197 -3.08 -12.58 -17.33
CA GLU A 197 -3.43 -13.13 -16.00
C GLU A 197 -2.27 -13.07 -14.99
N PHE A 198 -1.03 -13.05 -15.48
CA PHE A 198 0.16 -12.89 -14.66
C PHE A 198 0.43 -11.45 -14.19
N MET A 199 -0.27 -10.43 -14.76
CA MET A 199 -0.18 -9.06 -14.28
C MET A 199 -1.12 -8.88 -13.10
N GLN A 200 -0.55 -8.70 -11.91
CA GLN A 200 -1.30 -8.57 -10.66
C GLN A 200 -0.67 -7.51 -9.76
N GLY A 201 -1.49 -6.90 -8.92
CA GLY A 201 -1.09 -5.96 -7.88
C GLY A 201 -1.98 -6.10 -6.64
N TYR A 202 -1.46 -5.82 -5.46
CA TYR A 202 -2.13 -6.07 -4.19
C TYR A 202 -1.91 -4.93 -3.20
N PHE A 203 -2.98 -4.45 -2.57
CA PHE A 203 -2.92 -3.25 -1.77
C PHE A 203 -3.67 -3.42 -0.45
N LEU A 204 -2.97 -3.09 0.64
CA LEU A 204 -3.54 -3.12 1.99
C LEU A 204 -4.32 -1.81 2.24
N PRO A 205 -5.57 -1.85 2.71
CA PRO A 205 -6.26 -0.66 3.17
C PRO A 205 -5.65 -0.13 4.47
N VAL A 206 -5.39 1.19 4.50
CA VAL A 206 -4.85 1.92 5.65
C VAL A 206 -5.69 3.15 5.98
N SER A 207 -5.65 3.59 7.25
CA SER A 207 -6.37 4.77 7.75
C SER A 207 -5.45 5.82 8.38
N SER A 208 -4.13 5.62 8.33
CA SER A 208 -3.12 6.54 8.86
C SER A 208 -1.84 6.49 8.02
N PRO A 209 -0.94 7.48 8.15
CA PRO A 209 0.35 7.47 7.45
C PRO A 209 1.35 6.45 8.03
N HIS A 210 0.99 5.78 9.13
CA HIS A 210 1.90 4.88 9.84
C HIS A 210 1.94 3.49 9.19
N PHE A 211 2.54 3.41 8.01
CA PHE A 211 2.78 2.16 7.29
C PHE A 211 4.12 2.18 6.56
N ALA A 212 4.58 1.01 6.16
CA ALA A 212 5.71 0.84 5.26
C ALA A 212 5.49 -0.36 4.34
N VAL A 213 5.86 -0.21 3.06
CA VAL A 213 6.15 -1.35 2.19
C VAL A 213 7.58 -1.75 2.47
N VAL A 214 7.81 -3.02 2.76
CA VAL A 214 9.16 -3.50 3.12
C VAL A 214 10.12 -3.36 1.94
N LYS A 215 11.40 -3.22 2.25
CA LYS A 215 12.49 -3.27 1.27
C LYS A 215 12.73 -4.72 0.81
N ASP A 216 13.56 -4.90 -0.20
CA ASP A 216 13.89 -6.22 -0.78
C ASP A 216 14.48 -7.22 0.21
N ASP A 217 15.10 -6.75 1.28
CA ASP A 217 15.62 -7.56 2.37
C ASP A 217 14.61 -7.81 3.49
N GLY A 218 13.36 -7.34 3.32
CA GLY A 218 12.28 -7.43 4.30
C GLY A 218 12.34 -6.37 5.39
N SER A 219 13.34 -5.46 5.40
CA SER A 219 13.44 -4.41 6.40
C SER A 219 12.41 -3.30 6.18
N PHE A 220 11.99 -2.64 7.26
CA PHE A 220 11.06 -1.52 7.23
C PHE A 220 11.32 -0.52 8.36
N GLU A 221 10.80 0.69 8.18
CA GLU A 221 10.79 1.75 9.18
C GLU A 221 9.48 2.56 9.04
N ILE A 222 8.77 2.78 10.15
CA ILE A 222 7.57 3.59 10.27
C ILE A 222 7.87 4.68 11.29
N LYS A 223 7.85 5.95 10.86
CA LYS A 223 8.17 7.11 11.69
C LYS A 223 6.94 7.80 12.23
N ASP A 224 7.17 8.68 13.18
CA ASP A 224 6.17 9.58 13.76
C ASP A 224 4.94 8.86 14.33
N VAL A 225 5.12 7.61 14.78
CA VAL A 225 4.08 6.83 15.43
C VAL A 225 3.81 7.42 16.83
N PRO A 226 2.56 7.73 17.20
CA PRO A 226 2.26 8.20 18.54
C PRO A 226 2.85 7.31 19.63
N ALA A 227 3.25 7.89 20.76
CA ALA A 227 3.72 7.09 21.89
C ALA A 227 2.57 6.26 22.49
N GLY A 228 2.86 5.02 22.87
CA GLY A 228 1.89 4.11 23.46
C GLY A 228 1.93 2.70 22.88
N LYS A 229 0.96 1.88 23.31
CA LYS A 229 0.79 0.52 22.79
C LYS A 229 -0.05 0.54 21.52
N HIS A 230 0.47 -0.05 20.46
CA HIS A 230 -0.17 -0.08 19.16
C HIS A 230 -0.38 -1.49 18.63
N LYS A 231 -1.45 -1.68 17.88
CA LYS A 231 -1.66 -2.86 17.05
C LYS A 231 -1.04 -2.64 15.68
N VAL A 232 -0.09 -3.50 15.35
CA VAL A 232 0.63 -3.47 14.07
C VAL A 232 0.33 -4.75 13.31
N VAL A 233 0.06 -4.64 12.02
CA VAL A 233 -0.08 -5.81 11.14
C VAL A 233 1.10 -5.90 10.20
N ALA A 234 1.57 -7.12 9.97
CA ALA A 234 2.37 -7.45 8.80
C ALA A 234 1.48 -8.28 7.86
N TRP A 235 1.43 -7.87 6.59
CA TRP A 235 0.57 -8.48 5.59
C TRP A 235 1.33 -8.72 4.29
N HIS A 236 1.01 -9.86 3.67
CA HIS A 236 1.44 -10.20 2.33
C HIS A 236 0.31 -10.97 1.62
N PRO A 237 -0.01 -10.69 0.34
CA PRO A 237 -1.21 -11.25 -0.31
C PRO A 237 -1.25 -12.79 -0.36
N PHE A 238 -0.11 -13.43 -0.33
CA PHE A 238 -0.02 -14.90 -0.44
C PHE A 238 0.49 -15.60 0.84
N ALA A 239 1.29 -14.92 1.67
CA ALA A 239 1.71 -15.49 2.94
C ALA A 239 0.54 -15.48 3.94
N ALA A 240 0.54 -16.39 4.89
CA ALA A 240 -0.57 -16.59 5.84
C ALA A 240 -1.95 -16.68 5.16
N LYS A 241 -2.01 -17.16 3.90
CA LYS A 241 -3.24 -17.20 3.08
C LYS A 241 -3.87 -15.81 2.87
N GLY A 242 -3.04 -14.77 2.79
CA GLY A 242 -3.46 -13.37 2.63
C GLY A 242 -4.06 -12.73 3.90
N LYS A 243 -3.94 -13.39 5.04
CA LYS A 243 -4.41 -12.83 6.32
C LYS A 243 -3.39 -11.85 6.90
N LYS A 244 -3.89 -10.85 7.61
CA LYS A 244 -3.08 -9.93 8.41
C LYS A 244 -2.55 -10.69 9.64
N VAL A 245 -1.25 -10.60 9.91
CA VAL A 245 -0.63 -11.13 11.12
C VAL A 245 -0.45 -9.96 12.10
N GLU A 246 -1.10 -10.02 13.26
CA GLU A 246 -1.13 -8.93 14.23
C GLU A 246 -0.03 -9.07 15.28
N PHE A 247 0.51 -7.91 15.68
CA PHE A 247 1.52 -7.75 16.73
C PHE A 247 1.13 -6.59 17.62
N GLU A 248 1.52 -6.65 18.88
CA GLU A 248 1.48 -5.51 19.82
C GLU A 248 2.88 -4.91 19.92
N VAL A 249 2.97 -3.59 19.77
CA VAL A 249 4.23 -2.84 19.83
C VAL A 249 4.05 -1.65 20.79
N ASP A 250 4.95 -1.52 21.75
CA ASP A 250 4.99 -0.37 22.67
C ASP A 250 6.01 0.65 22.17
N VAL A 251 5.54 1.83 21.82
CA VAL A 251 6.34 2.91 21.23
C VAL A 251 6.58 3.98 22.29
N ALA A 252 7.83 4.16 22.70
CA ALA A 252 8.22 5.26 23.58
C ALA A 252 8.28 6.58 22.81
N ASP A 253 8.01 7.70 23.51
CA ASP A 253 8.12 9.04 22.94
C ASP A 253 9.55 9.31 22.46
N GLY A 254 9.72 9.66 21.19
CA GLY A 254 11.02 9.82 20.53
C GLY A 254 11.87 8.54 20.44
N GLY A 255 11.34 7.39 20.91
CA GLY A 255 12.04 6.12 20.93
C GLY A 255 11.91 5.30 19.67
N THR A 256 12.65 4.18 19.60
CA THR A 256 12.53 3.19 18.51
C THR A 256 12.12 1.84 19.10
N ALA A 257 10.97 1.34 18.66
CA ALA A 257 10.52 -0.02 18.92
C ALA A 257 10.95 -0.95 17.78
N ASN A 258 11.45 -2.15 18.12
CA ASN A 258 11.90 -3.12 17.12
C ASN A 258 10.89 -4.26 16.97
N LEU A 259 10.39 -4.48 15.75
CA LEU A 259 9.45 -5.55 15.42
C LEU A 259 10.10 -6.58 14.49
N LYS A 260 10.20 -7.82 14.96
CA LYS A 260 10.54 -8.98 14.12
C LYS A 260 9.25 -9.72 13.80
N ALA A 261 8.77 -9.60 12.56
CA ALA A 261 7.54 -10.22 12.10
C ALA A 261 7.85 -11.43 11.23
N GLU A 262 7.54 -12.63 11.73
CA GLU A 262 7.61 -13.86 10.94
C GLU A 262 6.22 -14.21 10.43
N ILE A 263 6.09 -14.37 9.10
CA ILE A 263 4.86 -14.82 8.44
C ILE A 263 5.08 -16.24 7.89
N LYS A 264 4.05 -17.08 8.00
CA LYS A 264 4.08 -18.49 7.55
C LYS A 264 3.08 -18.72 6.45
#